data_861db779d1b076eab6410c1248ea8803
#
_entry.id   861db779d1b076eab6410c1248ea8803
#
_cell.length_a   1.000
_cell.length_b   1.000
_cell.length_c   1.000
_cell.angle_alpha   90.00
_cell.angle_beta   90.00
_cell.angle_gamma   90.00
#
_symmetry.space_group_name_H-M   'P 1'
#
loop_
_entity.id
_entity.type
_entity.pdbx_description
1 polymer ?
#
loop_
_entity_poly.entity_id
_entity_poly.type
_entity_poly.pdbx_seq_one_letter_code
_entity_poly.pdbx_strand_id
1 'polypeptide(L)'
;MKNLFITLLMFVLCFSSCKKEVKTEIETTKAADSVKTEDSIAEKPLDSAAQMKAWMDYATPGQAHKMMADETGTWNCDMTFWQEEGGKPEKATSTATIKMILGGRYQEANYQGTMMGQPFEGKSTLAFNNASKEFTTTFIDNMGTGIMIATGKYDDKTKSMELKGEMVNPMNGKKTSYREVYTIVDATTRKMEMYDTKNGKEYKSMEIIMKKK
;
A
#
# COMPACT_ATOMS: atom_id res chain seq x y z
N MET A 1 -13.43 -48.52 29.98
CA MET A 1 -12.52 -49.68 29.76
C MET A 1 -12.22 -49.73 28.26
N LYS A 2 -11.07 -49.34 27.86
CA LYS A 2 -10.15 -49.87 26.85
C LYS A 2 -9.16 -48.73 26.47
N ASN A 3 -7.96 -48.92 27.00
CA ASN A 3 -6.78 -48.16 26.69
C ASN A 3 -6.36 -48.39 25.22
N LEU A 4 -6.00 -47.34 24.48
CA LEU A 4 -5.26 -47.51 23.26
C LEU A 4 -4.00 -46.63 23.35
N PHE A 5 -2.87 -47.32 23.59
CA PHE A 5 -1.52 -46.82 23.47
C PHE A 5 -1.20 -46.59 21.98
N ILE A 6 -0.82 -45.37 21.61
CA ILE A 6 -0.22 -45.10 20.32
C ILE A 6 1.26 -44.79 20.53
N THR A 7 2.07 -45.70 20.03
CA THR A 7 3.53 -45.71 20.05
C THR A 7 4.08 -44.65 19.13
N LEU A 8 4.93 -43.76 19.69
CA LEU A 8 5.67 -42.74 18.96
C LEU A 8 6.87 -43.37 18.25
N LEU A 9 6.82 -43.46 16.92
CA LEU A 9 7.94 -43.97 16.10
C LEU A 9 8.81 -42.77 15.67
N MET A 10 9.99 -42.69 16.27
CA MET A 10 11.00 -41.66 16.02
C MET A 10 11.82 -42.07 14.77
N PHE A 11 11.65 -41.38 13.65
CA PHE A 11 12.42 -41.58 12.41
C PHE A 11 13.65 -40.66 12.42
N VAL A 12 14.82 -41.25 12.69
CA VAL A 12 16.11 -40.56 12.55
C VAL A 12 16.55 -40.71 11.09
N LEU A 13 16.56 -39.60 10.35
CA LEU A 13 17.13 -39.55 8.99
C LEU A 13 18.57 -39.04 9.06
N CYS A 14 19.52 -39.94 8.86
CA CYS A 14 20.91 -39.60 8.64
C CYS A 14 21.11 -39.02 7.24
N PHE A 15 21.47 -37.74 7.12
CA PHE A 15 21.90 -37.15 5.86
C PHE A 15 23.40 -37.44 5.64
N SER A 16 23.68 -38.38 4.75
CA SER A 16 25.02 -38.59 4.22
C SER A 16 25.30 -37.56 3.14
N SER A 17 26.22 -36.63 3.42
CA SER A 17 26.70 -35.63 2.47
C SER A 17 27.70 -36.28 1.49
N CYS A 18 27.28 -36.52 0.25
CA CYS A 18 28.21 -36.82 -0.85
C CYS A 18 28.57 -35.52 -1.57
N LYS A 19 29.81 -35.05 -1.37
CA LYS A 19 30.45 -34.04 -2.23
C LYS A 19 30.79 -34.68 -3.57
N LYS A 20 30.14 -34.22 -4.65
CA LYS A 20 30.60 -34.42 -6.03
C LYS A 20 31.26 -33.16 -6.51
N GLU A 21 32.55 -33.19 -6.72
CA GLU A 21 33.29 -32.16 -7.49
C GLU A 21 32.93 -32.32 -8.97
N VAL A 22 32.34 -31.29 -9.53
CA VAL A 22 32.15 -31.13 -10.98
C VAL A 22 33.25 -30.18 -11.47
N LYS A 23 34.25 -30.76 -12.18
CA LYS A 23 35.17 -29.94 -12.96
C LYS A 23 34.45 -29.46 -14.22
N THR A 24 34.19 -28.18 -14.32
CA THR A 24 33.73 -27.54 -15.56
C THR A 24 34.91 -26.87 -16.22
N GLU A 25 35.31 -27.38 -17.39
CA GLU A 25 36.26 -26.71 -18.27
C GLU A 25 35.58 -25.43 -18.84
N ILE A 26 36.27 -24.29 -18.68
CA ILE A 26 35.81 -23.02 -19.20
C ILE A 26 36.51 -22.80 -20.55
N GLU A 27 35.77 -22.95 -21.65
CA GLU A 27 36.20 -22.44 -22.95
C GLU A 27 36.12 -20.91 -22.98
N THR A 28 37.27 -20.29 -23.22
CA THR A 28 37.45 -18.84 -23.29
C THR A 28 37.05 -18.36 -24.68
N THR A 29 35.85 -17.79 -24.84
CA THR A 29 35.54 -16.93 -26.00
C THR A 29 35.62 -15.48 -25.59
N LYS A 30 36.61 -14.77 -26.13
CA LYS A 30 36.76 -13.30 -26.04
C LYS A 30 35.65 -12.64 -26.85
N ALA A 31 34.75 -11.91 -26.17
CA ALA A 31 34.04 -10.80 -26.75
C ALA A 31 34.15 -9.61 -25.79
N ALA A 32 34.87 -8.59 -26.25
CA ALA A 32 35.00 -7.34 -25.51
C ALA A 32 33.71 -6.56 -25.67
N ASP A 33 32.97 -6.37 -24.57
CA ASP A 33 32.01 -5.29 -24.49
C ASP A 33 32.22 -4.59 -23.15
N SER A 34 32.51 -3.31 -23.24
CA SER A 34 32.86 -2.45 -22.12
C SER A 34 31.60 -2.09 -21.33
N VAL A 35 31.22 -2.92 -20.35
CA VAL A 35 30.27 -2.52 -19.32
C VAL A 35 31.00 -1.52 -18.42
N LYS A 36 30.60 -0.25 -18.48
CA LYS A 36 30.96 0.75 -17.49
C LYS A 36 30.41 0.30 -16.16
N THR A 37 31.27 -0.18 -15.30
CA THR A 37 30.98 -0.39 -13.88
C THR A 37 30.75 1.00 -13.29
N GLU A 38 29.52 1.35 -12.98
CA GLU A 38 29.25 2.46 -12.07
C GLU A 38 29.92 2.11 -10.75
N ASP A 39 30.89 2.93 -10.33
CA ASP A 39 31.51 2.86 -9.01
C ASP A 39 30.41 2.96 -7.95
N SER A 40 29.98 1.82 -7.42
CA SER A 40 29.20 1.80 -6.19
C SER A 40 30.14 2.30 -5.11
N ILE A 41 30.00 3.57 -4.72
CA ILE A 41 30.63 4.12 -3.52
C ILE A 41 30.10 3.26 -2.38
N ALA A 42 30.94 2.36 -1.86
CA ALA A 42 30.60 1.56 -0.69
C ALA A 42 30.43 2.53 0.49
N GLU A 43 29.16 2.77 0.86
CA GLU A 43 28.83 3.60 2.02
C GLU A 43 29.53 2.99 3.25
N LYS A 44 30.32 3.81 3.96
CA LYS A 44 30.96 3.40 5.20
C LYS A 44 29.87 2.99 6.21
N PRO A 45 29.94 1.78 6.77
CA PRO A 45 28.95 1.36 7.76
C PRO A 45 28.84 2.37 8.91
N LEU A 46 27.62 2.72 9.29
CA LEU A 46 27.36 3.56 10.46
C LEU A 46 27.87 2.86 11.72
N ASP A 47 28.39 3.64 12.68
CA ASP A 47 28.67 3.10 14.02
C ASP A 47 27.38 2.74 14.76
N SER A 48 27.52 1.99 15.86
CA SER A 48 26.36 1.48 16.61
C SER A 48 25.45 2.58 17.16
N ALA A 49 26.00 3.73 17.52
CA ALA A 49 25.22 4.86 18.05
C ALA A 49 24.42 5.52 16.93
N ALA A 50 25.03 5.72 15.76
CA ALA A 50 24.35 6.25 14.57
C ALA A 50 23.26 5.30 14.07
N GLN A 51 23.50 3.98 14.08
CA GLN A 51 22.50 2.98 13.74
C GLN A 51 21.29 3.05 14.69
N MET A 52 21.53 3.09 16.00
CA MET A 52 20.47 3.20 16.99
C MET A 52 19.66 4.48 16.80
N LYS A 53 20.33 5.62 16.58
CA LYS A 53 19.65 6.89 16.30
C LYS A 53 18.77 6.80 15.06
N ALA A 54 19.25 6.21 13.97
CA ALA A 54 18.48 6.04 12.74
C ALA A 54 17.22 5.18 12.95
N TRP A 55 17.32 4.12 13.73
CA TRP A 55 16.16 3.30 14.13
C TRP A 55 15.16 4.07 14.99
N MET A 56 15.64 4.88 15.94
CA MET A 56 14.76 5.72 16.77
C MET A 56 14.04 6.77 15.93
N ASP A 57 14.74 7.45 15.03
CA ASP A 57 14.16 8.44 14.12
C ASP A 57 13.12 7.77 13.18
N TYR A 58 13.43 6.57 12.66
CA TYR A 58 12.50 5.80 11.84
C TYR A 58 11.23 5.40 12.60
N ALA A 59 11.37 4.93 13.83
CA ALA A 59 10.27 4.38 14.62
C ALA A 59 9.38 5.45 15.28
N THR A 60 9.81 6.72 15.33
CA THR A 60 9.12 7.77 16.09
C THR A 60 8.11 8.51 15.20
N PRO A 61 6.81 8.53 15.56
CA PRO A 61 5.82 9.34 14.87
C PRO A 61 6.19 10.83 14.84
N GLY A 62 6.13 11.45 13.66
CA GLY A 62 6.46 12.85 13.42
C GLY A 62 5.27 13.67 12.89
N GLN A 63 5.57 14.77 12.18
CA GLN A 63 4.57 15.72 11.67
C GLN A 63 3.54 15.07 10.73
N ALA A 64 3.98 14.17 9.84
CA ALA A 64 3.05 13.44 8.96
C ALA A 64 2.05 12.58 9.75
N HIS A 65 2.50 11.96 10.84
CA HIS A 65 1.62 11.18 11.72
C HIS A 65 0.63 12.07 12.48
N LYS A 66 1.01 13.31 12.83
CA LYS A 66 0.07 14.29 13.41
C LYS A 66 -1.00 14.67 12.40
N MET A 67 -0.62 14.93 11.13
CA MET A 67 -1.57 15.20 10.06
C MET A 67 -2.56 14.04 9.88
N MET A 68 -2.09 12.78 9.94
CA MET A 68 -2.96 11.62 9.92
C MET A 68 -3.90 11.57 11.15
N ALA A 69 -3.40 11.93 12.33
CA ALA A 69 -4.19 11.94 13.57
C ALA A 69 -5.29 13.01 13.58
N ASP A 70 -5.10 14.15 12.91
CA ASP A 70 -6.10 15.23 12.79
C ASP A 70 -7.39 14.78 12.08
N GLU A 71 -7.32 13.66 11.34
CA GLU A 71 -8.45 13.06 10.66
C GLU A 71 -9.26 12.09 11.51
N THR A 72 -8.79 11.76 12.71
CA THR A 72 -9.49 10.85 13.63
C THR A 72 -10.92 11.32 13.87
N GLY A 73 -11.86 10.38 13.79
CA GLY A 73 -13.28 10.61 14.00
C GLY A 73 -14.16 9.94 12.96
N THR A 74 -15.40 10.39 12.86
CA THR A 74 -16.40 9.86 11.94
C THR A 74 -16.68 10.87 10.83
N TRP A 75 -16.77 10.37 9.60
CA TRP A 75 -16.96 11.16 8.40
C TRP A 75 -18.11 10.63 7.57
N ASN A 76 -18.96 11.52 7.05
CA ASN A 76 -19.91 11.18 5.99
C ASN A 76 -19.20 11.29 4.65
N CYS A 77 -19.35 10.27 3.81
CA CYS A 77 -18.71 10.17 2.50
C CYS A 77 -19.78 10.17 1.41
N ASP A 78 -19.83 11.24 0.61
CA ASP A 78 -20.62 11.30 -0.62
C ASP A 78 -19.74 10.87 -1.78
N MET A 79 -20.09 9.75 -2.43
CA MET A 79 -19.30 9.12 -3.47
C MET A 79 -19.97 9.28 -4.83
N THR A 80 -19.18 9.58 -5.86
CA THR A 80 -19.60 9.65 -7.25
C THR A 80 -18.65 8.82 -8.11
N PHE A 81 -19.18 7.97 -8.97
CA PHE A 81 -18.41 7.08 -9.84
C PHE A 81 -18.75 7.35 -11.30
N TRP A 82 -17.76 7.19 -12.18
CA TRP A 82 -17.90 7.25 -13.63
C TRP A 82 -17.25 6.02 -14.26
N GLN A 83 -17.97 5.33 -15.13
CA GLN A 83 -17.49 4.14 -15.86
C GLN A 83 -16.59 4.50 -17.05
N GLU A 84 -16.67 5.76 -17.48
CA GLU A 84 -15.89 6.33 -18.57
C GLU A 84 -15.93 7.87 -18.53
N GLU A 85 -15.02 8.51 -19.27
CA GLU A 85 -14.98 9.97 -19.38
C GLU A 85 -16.31 10.53 -19.93
N GLY A 86 -16.90 11.49 -19.20
CA GLY A 86 -18.18 12.09 -19.55
C GLY A 86 -19.39 11.18 -19.38
N GLY A 87 -19.20 9.98 -18.83
CA GLY A 87 -20.27 9.02 -18.55
C GLY A 87 -21.27 9.53 -17.51
N LYS A 88 -22.43 8.87 -17.44
CA LYS A 88 -23.44 9.18 -16.42
C LYS A 88 -22.90 8.84 -15.04
N PRO A 89 -22.94 9.79 -14.07
CA PRO A 89 -22.46 9.52 -12.72
C PRO A 89 -23.42 8.59 -11.96
N GLU A 90 -22.83 7.64 -11.24
CA GLU A 90 -23.49 6.83 -10.22
C GLU A 90 -23.13 7.35 -8.84
N LYS A 91 -24.10 7.37 -7.92
CA LYS A 91 -23.88 7.91 -6.57
C LYS A 91 -24.07 6.84 -5.51
N ALA A 92 -23.24 6.93 -4.47
CA ALA A 92 -23.34 6.12 -3.27
C ALA A 92 -22.98 6.96 -2.05
N THR A 93 -23.26 6.45 -0.86
CA THR A 93 -22.88 7.07 0.41
C THR A 93 -22.32 6.03 1.36
N SER A 94 -21.34 6.45 2.15
CA SER A 94 -20.83 5.64 3.26
C SER A 94 -20.48 6.52 4.46
N THR A 95 -20.19 5.87 5.58
CA THR A 95 -19.58 6.49 6.74
C THR A 95 -18.19 5.91 6.92
N ALA A 96 -17.18 6.75 7.11
CA ALA A 96 -15.84 6.34 7.48
C ALA A 96 -15.60 6.61 8.96
N THR A 97 -15.06 5.62 9.67
CA THR A 97 -14.55 5.78 11.04
C THR A 97 -13.04 5.67 11.01
N ILE A 98 -12.35 6.76 11.32
CA ILE A 98 -10.90 6.90 11.21
C ILE A 98 -10.28 6.96 12.61
N LYS A 99 -9.19 6.20 12.82
CA LYS A 99 -8.41 6.21 14.06
C LYS A 99 -6.93 5.94 13.81
N MET A 100 -6.09 6.43 14.71
CA MET A 100 -4.68 6.02 14.75
C MET A 100 -4.55 4.67 15.47
N ILE A 101 -3.65 3.83 14.97
CA ILE A 101 -3.35 2.50 15.53
C ILE A 101 -1.83 2.35 15.77
N LEU A 102 -1.43 1.29 16.48
CA LEU A 102 -0.05 0.91 16.76
C LEU A 102 0.80 2.09 17.30
N GLY A 103 0.26 2.77 18.33
CA GLY A 103 0.96 3.88 18.98
C GLY A 103 1.09 5.13 18.11
N GLY A 104 0.11 5.40 17.23
CA GLY A 104 0.08 6.58 16.38
C GLY A 104 0.94 6.49 15.12
N ARG A 105 1.36 5.28 14.72
CA ARG A 105 2.21 5.07 13.53
C ARG A 105 1.43 4.90 12.24
N TYR A 106 0.19 4.40 12.34
CA TYR A 106 -0.66 4.14 11.20
C TYR A 106 -2.05 4.71 11.44
N GLN A 107 -2.74 5.07 10.37
CA GLN A 107 -4.15 5.40 10.41
C GLN A 107 -4.95 4.24 9.81
N GLU A 108 -6.00 3.81 10.48
CA GLU A 108 -6.98 2.85 9.98
C GLU A 108 -8.30 3.58 9.74
N ALA A 109 -8.93 3.35 8.59
CA ALA A 109 -10.30 3.77 8.33
C ALA A 109 -11.18 2.56 8.00
N ASN A 110 -12.36 2.51 8.61
CA ASN A 110 -13.38 1.51 8.33
C ASN A 110 -14.58 2.22 7.70
N TYR A 111 -15.00 1.72 6.54
CA TYR A 111 -16.09 2.27 5.75
C TYR A 111 -17.29 1.35 5.82
N GLN A 112 -18.47 1.93 6.00
CA GLN A 112 -19.76 1.21 5.97
C GLN A 112 -20.78 2.04 5.23
N GLY A 113 -21.56 1.41 4.34
CA GLY A 113 -22.56 2.12 3.53
C GLY A 113 -23.34 1.20 2.62
N THR A 114 -23.81 1.79 1.52
CA THR A 114 -24.51 1.06 0.46
C THR A 114 -23.94 1.45 -0.89
N MET A 115 -23.60 0.45 -1.70
CA MET A 115 -23.08 0.64 -3.05
C MET A 115 -23.86 -0.27 -4.01
N MET A 116 -24.39 0.28 -5.10
CA MET A 116 -25.22 -0.45 -6.07
C MET A 116 -26.36 -1.25 -5.41
N GLY A 117 -26.97 -0.68 -4.35
CA GLY A 117 -28.05 -1.33 -3.61
C GLY A 117 -27.64 -2.48 -2.69
N GLN A 118 -26.34 -2.75 -2.54
CA GLN A 118 -25.81 -3.80 -1.67
C GLN A 118 -25.07 -3.20 -0.46
N PRO A 119 -25.02 -3.89 0.69
CA PRO A 119 -24.19 -3.48 1.81
C PRO A 119 -22.72 -3.39 1.37
N PHE A 120 -22.10 -2.26 1.70
CA PHE A 120 -20.67 -1.99 1.43
C PHE A 120 -19.90 -1.90 2.72
N GLU A 121 -18.81 -2.64 2.80
CA GLU A 121 -17.81 -2.58 3.86
C GLU A 121 -16.43 -2.48 3.24
N GLY A 122 -15.64 -1.52 3.70
CA GLY A 122 -14.25 -1.35 3.26
C GLY A 122 -13.33 -1.01 4.41
N LYS A 123 -12.05 -1.26 4.22
CA LYS A 123 -11.00 -0.92 5.17
C LYS A 123 -9.80 -0.36 4.43
N SER A 124 -9.26 0.75 4.94
CA SER A 124 -7.96 1.26 4.50
C SER A 124 -6.97 1.38 5.65
N THR A 125 -5.69 1.30 5.30
CA THR A 125 -4.59 1.68 6.18
C THR A 125 -3.74 2.71 5.46
N LEU A 126 -3.47 3.85 6.12
CA LEU A 126 -2.52 4.84 5.66
C LEU A 126 -1.28 4.79 6.55
N ALA A 127 -0.12 4.74 5.91
CA ALA A 127 1.20 4.73 6.54
C ALA A 127 2.06 5.87 6.01
N PHE A 128 2.95 6.40 6.84
CA PHE A 128 4.04 7.28 6.41
C PHE A 128 5.36 6.69 6.81
N ASN A 129 6.25 6.49 5.85
CA ASN A 129 7.58 5.96 6.08
C ASN A 129 8.55 7.11 6.35
N ASN A 130 9.06 7.18 7.59
CA ASN A 130 10.01 8.24 8.00
C ASN A 130 11.35 8.19 7.23
N ALA A 131 11.74 7.04 6.66
CA ALA A 131 12.97 6.92 5.89
C ALA A 131 12.79 7.37 4.43
N SER A 132 11.79 6.81 3.70
CA SER A 132 11.53 7.17 2.30
C SER A 132 10.78 8.49 2.14
N LYS A 133 10.16 9.02 3.21
CA LYS A 133 9.30 10.22 3.20
C LYS A 133 8.09 10.08 2.27
N GLU A 134 7.55 8.90 2.18
CA GLU A 134 6.40 8.57 1.34
C GLU A 134 5.24 8.03 2.16
N PHE A 135 4.04 8.35 1.70
CA PHE A 135 2.81 7.73 2.15
C PHE A 135 2.54 6.46 1.36
N THR A 136 1.96 5.48 2.03
CA THR A 136 1.42 4.26 1.41
C THR A 136 0.02 4.05 1.94
N THR A 137 -0.95 3.86 1.05
CA THR A 137 -2.30 3.43 1.40
C THR A 137 -2.55 2.00 0.93
N THR A 138 -3.35 1.28 1.69
CA THR A 138 -3.94 0.00 1.26
C THR A 138 -5.45 0.07 1.39
N PHE A 139 -6.17 -0.58 0.49
CA PHE A 139 -7.63 -0.67 0.55
C PHE A 139 -8.11 -2.07 0.18
N ILE A 140 -9.05 -2.57 0.98
CA ILE A 140 -9.81 -3.81 0.72
C ILE A 140 -11.28 -3.56 1.01
N ASP A 141 -12.15 -4.29 0.32
CA ASP A 141 -13.59 -4.20 0.50
C ASP A 141 -14.29 -5.56 0.29
N ASN A 142 -15.59 -5.59 0.54
CA ASN A 142 -16.42 -6.78 0.34
C ASN A 142 -16.98 -6.91 -1.10
N MET A 143 -16.59 -6.03 -2.02
CA MET A 143 -17.00 -6.09 -3.44
C MET A 143 -16.00 -6.86 -4.29
N GLY A 144 -14.79 -7.11 -3.75
CA GLY A 144 -13.70 -7.81 -4.44
C GLY A 144 -12.86 -8.68 -3.50
N THR A 145 -11.85 -9.34 -4.06
CA THR A 145 -10.88 -10.17 -3.31
C THR A 145 -9.45 -9.68 -3.45
N GLY A 146 -9.24 -8.59 -4.20
CA GLY A 146 -7.94 -7.96 -4.38
C GLY A 146 -7.61 -6.98 -3.26
N ILE A 147 -6.36 -6.55 -3.22
CA ILE A 147 -5.92 -5.42 -2.42
C ILE A 147 -5.42 -4.31 -3.34
N MET A 148 -5.83 -3.08 -3.08
CA MET A 148 -5.25 -1.91 -3.72
C MET A 148 -4.12 -1.38 -2.85
N ILE A 149 -3.02 -1.02 -3.48
CA ILE A 149 -1.84 -0.42 -2.81
C ILE A 149 -1.37 0.75 -3.66
N ALA A 150 -1.29 1.94 -3.06
CA ALA A 150 -0.75 3.11 -3.73
C ALA A 150 0.27 3.83 -2.84
N THR A 151 1.28 4.42 -3.46
CA THR A 151 2.33 5.17 -2.78
C THR A 151 2.51 6.55 -3.40
N GLY A 152 2.96 7.51 -2.60
CA GLY A 152 3.24 8.85 -3.09
C GLY A 152 3.56 9.84 -1.98
N LYS A 153 3.43 11.14 -2.30
CA LYS A 153 3.88 12.23 -1.43
C LYS A 153 2.78 13.26 -1.22
N TYR A 154 2.86 13.92 -0.08
CA TYR A 154 2.04 15.08 0.23
C TYR A 154 2.76 16.37 -0.20
N ASP A 155 2.02 17.29 -0.78
CA ASP A 155 2.47 18.64 -1.14
C ASP A 155 1.75 19.68 -0.26
N ASP A 156 2.51 20.38 0.58
CA ASP A 156 2.01 21.40 1.49
C ASP A 156 1.39 22.62 0.76
N LYS A 157 1.82 22.89 -0.48
CA LYS A 157 1.32 24.05 -1.26
C LYS A 157 -0.09 23.81 -1.76
N THR A 158 -0.34 22.61 -2.26
CA THR A 158 -1.66 22.19 -2.77
C THR A 158 -2.52 21.56 -1.69
N LYS A 159 -1.95 21.28 -0.51
CA LYS A 159 -2.58 20.52 0.57
C LYS A 159 -3.16 19.19 0.10
N SER A 160 -2.47 18.56 -0.82
CA SER A 160 -2.90 17.29 -1.41
C SER A 160 -1.81 16.22 -1.37
N MET A 161 -2.25 14.98 -1.31
CA MET A 161 -1.42 13.80 -1.42
C MET A 161 -1.76 13.11 -2.74
N GLU A 162 -0.76 12.97 -3.62
CA GLU A 162 -0.89 12.19 -4.86
C GLU A 162 -0.27 10.82 -4.66
N LEU A 163 -1.07 9.78 -4.85
CA LEU A 163 -0.67 8.39 -4.72
C LEU A 163 -0.88 7.66 -6.04
N LYS A 164 0.04 6.76 -6.38
CA LYS A 164 -0.02 5.93 -7.60
C LYS A 164 0.08 4.46 -7.22
N GLY A 165 -0.73 3.66 -7.88
CA GLY A 165 -0.81 2.22 -7.64
C GLY A 165 -1.18 1.44 -8.89
N GLU A 166 -1.20 0.13 -8.74
CA GLU A 166 -1.69 -0.80 -9.74
C GLU A 166 -2.77 -1.68 -9.13
N MET A 167 -3.79 -1.98 -9.90
CA MET A 167 -4.81 -2.96 -9.56
C MET A 167 -4.93 -4.00 -10.68
N VAL A 168 -5.48 -5.17 -10.36
CA VAL A 168 -5.80 -6.18 -11.38
C VAL A 168 -7.22 -5.96 -11.85
N ASN A 169 -7.38 -5.75 -13.16
CA ASN A 169 -8.69 -5.65 -13.77
C ASN A 169 -9.38 -7.03 -13.78
N PRO A 170 -10.49 -7.23 -13.07
CA PRO A 170 -11.15 -8.53 -12.95
C PRO A 170 -11.72 -9.07 -14.28
N MET A 171 -11.93 -8.19 -15.28
CA MET A 171 -12.47 -8.57 -16.57
C MET A 171 -11.45 -9.31 -17.46
N ASN A 172 -10.16 -9.09 -17.26
CA ASN A 172 -9.12 -9.63 -18.14
C ASN A 172 -7.84 -10.09 -17.42
N GLY A 173 -7.76 -9.95 -16.09
CA GLY A 173 -6.61 -10.34 -15.27
C GLY A 173 -5.35 -9.48 -15.48
N LYS A 174 -5.43 -8.37 -16.23
CA LYS A 174 -4.28 -7.50 -16.49
C LYS A 174 -4.13 -6.43 -15.40
N LYS A 175 -2.90 -6.04 -15.15
CA LYS A 175 -2.60 -4.88 -14.30
C LYS A 175 -3.01 -3.60 -15.00
N THR A 176 -3.60 -2.68 -14.24
CA THR A 176 -3.99 -1.33 -14.66
C THR A 176 -3.51 -0.35 -13.61
N SER A 177 -2.81 0.69 -14.03
CA SER A 177 -2.39 1.76 -13.13
C SER A 177 -3.56 2.68 -12.79
N TYR A 178 -3.57 3.17 -11.57
CA TYR A 178 -4.48 4.21 -11.11
C TYR A 178 -3.74 5.28 -10.31
N ARG A 179 -4.36 6.43 -10.15
CA ARG A 179 -3.84 7.56 -9.39
C ARG A 179 -4.93 8.10 -8.48
N GLU A 180 -4.58 8.33 -7.21
CA GLU A 180 -5.44 8.96 -6.21
C GLU A 180 -4.90 10.35 -5.87
N VAL A 181 -5.80 11.31 -5.71
CA VAL A 181 -5.50 12.63 -5.18
C VAL A 181 -6.38 12.89 -3.97
N TYR A 182 -5.76 12.92 -2.80
CA TYR A 182 -6.44 13.22 -1.55
C TYR A 182 -6.12 14.65 -1.12
N THR A 183 -7.14 15.49 -0.98
CA THR A 183 -7.00 16.92 -0.70
C THR A 183 -7.62 17.28 0.65
N ILE A 184 -6.87 17.98 1.48
CA ILE A 184 -7.37 18.64 2.70
C ILE A 184 -7.99 19.96 2.29
N VAL A 185 -9.33 20.01 2.17
CA VAL A 185 -10.05 21.21 1.72
C VAL A 185 -10.13 22.27 2.83
N ASP A 186 -10.57 21.84 4.02
CA ASP A 186 -10.64 22.64 5.23
C ASP A 186 -10.59 21.77 6.49
N ALA A 187 -10.88 22.30 7.67
CA ALA A 187 -10.82 21.57 8.93
C ALA A 187 -11.78 20.37 9.00
N THR A 188 -12.88 20.41 8.26
CA THR A 188 -13.98 19.43 8.31
C THR A 188 -14.28 18.76 6.98
N THR A 189 -13.59 19.14 5.91
CA THR A 189 -13.86 18.64 4.55
C THR A 189 -12.59 18.03 3.94
N ARG A 190 -12.73 16.84 3.35
CA ARG A 190 -11.73 16.17 2.53
C ARG A 190 -12.32 15.83 1.18
N LYS A 191 -11.46 15.84 0.17
CA LYS A 191 -11.82 15.35 -1.17
C LYS A 191 -10.82 14.28 -1.60
N MET A 192 -11.32 13.15 -2.05
CA MET A 192 -10.52 12.13 -2.70
C MET A 192 -11.01 11.96 -4.12
N GLU A 193 -10.10 11.96 -5.07
CA GLU A 193 -10.36 11.72 -6.49
C GLU A 193 -9.50 10.55 -6.95
N MET A 194 -10.11 9.63 -7.69
CA MET A 194 -9.41 8.51 -8.31
C MET A 194 -9.49 8.65 -9.82
N TYR A 195 -8.37 8.34 -10.45
CA TYR A 195 -8.21 8.41 -11.90
C TYR A 195 -7.76 7.05 -12.41
N ASP A 196 -8.50 6.53 -13.38
CA ASP A 196 -8.19 5.30 -14.09
C ASP A 196 -7.76 5.59 -15.51
N THR A 197 -7.11 4.60 -16.15
CA THR A 197 -6.70 4.70 -17.55
C THR A 197 -7.53 3.76 -18.42
N LYS A 198 -8.22 4.32 -19.41
CA LYS A 198 -8.96 3.57 -20.44
C LYS A 198 -8.45 3.96 -21.81
N ASN A 199 -8.01 3.00 -22.62
CA ASN A 199 -7.45 3.22 -23.96
C ASN A 199 -6.27 4.22 -23.98
N GLY A 200 -5.42 4.20 -22.96
CA GLY A 200 -4.27 5.09 -22.84
C GLY A 200 -4.60 6.52 -22.40
N LYS A 201 -5.86 6.84 -22.10
CA LYS A 201 -6.30 8.15 -21.60
C LYS A 201 -6.75 8.04 -20.14
N GLU A 202 -6.23 8.93 -19.28
CA GLU A 202 -6.67 9.06 -17.90
C GLU A 202 -8.03 9.77 -17.83
N TYR A 203 -8.92 9.27 -16.97
CA TYR A 203 -10.19 9.91 -16.65
C TYR A 203 -10.50 9.78 -15.16
N LYS A 204 -11.29 10.71 -14.60
CA LYS A 204 -11.74 10.62 -13.22
C LYS A 204 -12.82 9.53 -13.11
N SER A 205 -12.50 8.44 -12.43
CA SER A 205 -13.38 7.30 -12.23
C SER A 205 -14.18 7.40 -10.92
N MET A 206 -13.65 8.11 -9.91
CA MET A 206 -14.33 8.28 -8.63
C MET A 206 -14.00 9.64 -8.00
N GLU A 207 -14.97 10.17 -7.26
CA GLU A 207 -14.80 11.31 -6.36
C GLU A 207 -15.51 11.01 -5.04
N ILE A 208 -14.85 11.28 -3.93
CA ILE A 208 -15.46 11.21 -2.59
C ILE A 208 -15.30 12.57 -1.92
N ILE A 209 -16.42 13.14 -1.48
CA ILE A 209 -16.44 14.29 -0.58
C ILE A 209 -16.73 13.76 0.82
N MET A 210 -15.77 13.96 1.73
CA MET A 210 -15.88 13.53 3.12
C MET A 210 -16.12 14.76 4.00
N LYS A 211 -17.14 14.68 4.86
CA LYS A 211 -17.47 15.73 5.84
C LYS A 211 -17.44 15.15 7.25
N LYS A 212 -16.65 15.75 8.12
CA LYS A 212 -16.52 15.34 9.53
C LYS A 212 -17.86 15.53 10.24
N LYS A 213 -18.25 14.52 11.05
CA LYS A 213 -19.43 14.59 11.92
C LYS A 213 -19.15 15.37 13.18
#